data_9baffeda84d5566929339055586ee9ca
#
_entry.id   9baffeda84d5566929339055586ee9ca
#
_cell.length_a   1.000
_cell.length_b   1.000
_cell.length_c   1.000
_cell.angle_alpha   90.00
_cell.angle_beta   90.00
_cell.angle_gamma   90.00
#
_symmetry.space_group_name_H-M   'P 1'
#
loop_
_entity.id
_entity.type
_entity.pdbx_description
1 polymer ?
#
loop_
_entity_poly.entity_id
_entity_poly.type
_entity_poly.pdbx_seq_one_letter_code
_entity_poly.pdbx_strand_id
1 'polypeptide(L)'
;MEAIVPRWEWRTFGASFGDADRRFHQLPPGKVQESDELYLLSPNCDANVKIRDQLMDIKALEQVNPDGLEQWRPVMKGKFPLPAAEVATVCAVLRVAPLSPRDEYTLEQIQAESAHPSRGVRAVSVHKRRQRYTVGECLAEMTELIADGHPTRTVAIEFEDAAIVLAAVQEMGLGRFENVSYPRGLKRLLDLPA
;
A
#
# COMPACT_ATOMS: atom_id res chain seq x y z
N MET A 1 25.18 -3.17 4.36
CA MET A 1 23.73 -2.99 4.13
C MET A 1 23.59 -2.01 2.99
N GLU A 2 23.04 -2.42 1.86
CA GLU A 2 22.67 -1.46 0.83
C GLU A 2 21.66 -0.48 1.41
N ALA A 3 21.89 0.81 1.19
CA ALA A 3 20.94 1.83 1.59
C ALA A 3 19.64 1.61 0.80
N ILE A 4 18.52 1.46 1.51
CA ILE A 4 17.21 1.36 0.87
C ILE A 4 16.88 2.75 0.31
N VAL A 5 16.87 2.87 -1.00
CA VAL A 5 16.50 4.13 -1.68
C VAL A 5 14.97 4.24 -1.67
N PRO A 6 14.41 5.30 -1.08
CA PRO A 6 12.97 5.56 -1.15
C PRO A 6 12.55 5.77 -2.60
N ARG A 7 11.36 5.24 -2.96
CA ARG A 7 10.84 5.37 -4.33
C ARG A 7 9.66 6.31 -4.36
N TRP A 8 9.57 7.09 -5.41
CA TRP A 8 8.39 7.82 -5.79
C TRP A 8 7.38 6.86 -6.38
N GLU A 9 6.15 6.94 -5.93
CA GLU A 9 5.03 6.14 -6.42
C GLU A 9 3.91 7.06 -6.92
N TRP A 10 3.36 6.70 -8.07
CA TRP A 10 2.08 7.16 -8.55
C TRP A 10 1.13 5.96 -8.58
N ARG A 11 -0.07 6.13 -8.05
CA ARG A 11 -1.07 5.07 -8.00
C ARG A 11 -2.47 5.63 -8.17
N THR A 12 -3.34 4.87 -8.84
CA THR A 12 -4.77 5.17 -8.90
C THR A 12 -5.62 3.91 -8.75
N PHE A 13 -6.88 4.11 -8.38
CA PHE A 13 -7.88 3.07 -8.25
C PHE A 13 -9.05 3.34 -9.19
N GLY A 14 -9.66 2.28 -9.73
CA GLY A 14 -10.84 2.40 -10.59
C GLY A 14 -11.22 1.09 -11.25
N ALA A 15 -12.42 1.04 -11.80
CA ALA A 15 -12.89 -0.11 -12.56
C ALA A 15 -12.23 -0.20 -13.95
N SER A 16 -11.84 0.95 -14.53
CA SER A 16 -11.21 1.04 -15.85
C SER A 16 -10.26 2.24 -15.89
N PHE A 17 -9.18 2.11 -16.65
CA PHE A 17 -8.18 3.17 -16.88
C PHE A 17 -8.17 3.67 -18.32
N GLY A 18 -9.21 3.31 -19.10
CA GLY A 18 -9.38 3.79 -20.50
C GLY A 18 -8.23 3.36 -21.40
N ASP A 19 -7.56 4.32 -22.03
CA ASP A 19 -6.46 4.04 -22.97
C ASP A 19 -5.25 3.38 -22.29
N ALA A 20 -5.05 3.62 -21.01
CA ALA A 20 -3.98 2.97 -20.25
C ALA A 20 -4.16 1.44 -20.22
N ASP A 21 -5.39 0.93 -20.08
CA ASP A 21 -5.66 -0.51 -20.14
C ASP A 21 -5.11 -1.12 -21.46
N ARG A 22 -5.34 -0.47 -22.59
CA ARG A 22 -4.84 -0.94 -23.91
C ARG A 22 -3.32 -0.86 -23.99
N ARG A 23 -2.71 0.22 -23.50
CA ARG A 23 -1.25 0.41 -23.53
C ARG A 23 -0.56 -0.66 -22.69
N PHE A 24 -1.05 -0.96 -21.49
CA PHE A 24 -0.51 -2.05 -20.66
C PHE A 24 -0.62 -3.42 -21.35
N HIS A 25 -1.73 -3.70 -22.04
CA HIS A 25 -1.87 -4.96 -22.79
C HIS A 25 -0.90 -5.11 -23.98
N GLN A 26 -0.33 -4.01 -24.46
CA GLN A 26 0.68 -4.02 -25.53
C GLN A 26 2.10 -4.23 -25.00
N LEU A 27 2.33 -4.04 -23.67
CA LEU A 27 3.63 -4.27 -23.08
C LEU A 27 3.90 -5.75 -22.87
N PRO A 28 5.17 -6.18 -22.94
CA PRO A 28 5.53 -7.54 -22.55
C PRO A 28 5.08 -7.81 -21.12
N PRO A 29 4.27 -8.86 -20.87
CA PRO A 29 3.81 -9.17 -19.52
C PRO A 29 4.98 -9.71 -18.69
N GLY A 30 5.20 -9.08 -17.54
CA GLY A 30 6.08 -9.61 -16.50
C GLY A 30 5.41 -10.69 -15.67
N LYS A 31 5.93 -10.90 -14.45
CA LYS A 31 5.42 -11.92 -13.53
C LYS A 31 4.00 -11.60 -13.06
N VAL A 32 3.12 -12.60 -13.09
CA VAL A 32 1.85 -12.59 -12.36
C VAL A 32 2.09 -13.13 -10.95
N GLN A 33 1.52 -12.49 -9.96
CA GLN A 33 1.59 -12.90 -8.56
C GLN A 33 0.22 -12.74 -7.91
N GLU A 34 -0.25 -13.79 -7.26
CA GLU A 34 -1.41 -13.74 -6.38
C GLU A 34 -0.96 -13.72 -4.92
N SER A 35 -1.71 -13.01 -4.08
CA SER A 35 -1.44 -12.93 -2.65
C SER A 35 -2.70 -12.54 -1.88
N ASP A 36 -2.80 -13.09 -0.66
CA ASP A 36 -3.72 -12.65 0.36
C ASP A 36 -2.96 -11.77 1.34
N GLU A 37 -3.45 -10.56 1.54
CA GLU A 37 -2.84 -9.58 2.40
C GLU A 37 -3.88 -9.05 3.40
N LEU A 38 -3.44 -8.69 4.60
CA LEU A 38 -4.26 -8.00 5.58
C LEU A 38 -3.71 -6.60 5.77
N TYR A 39 -4.55 -5.59 5.62
CA TYR A 39 -4.22 -4.19 5.88
C TYR A 39 -4.77 -3.75 7.22
N LEU A 40 -3.97 -3.02 8.00
CA LEU A 40 -4.43 -2.32 9.19
C LEU A 40 -4.59 -0.83 8.83
N LEU A 41 -5.84 -0.39 8.70
CA LEU A 41 -6.17 0.98 8.32
C LEU A 41 -6.57 1.78 9.56
N SER A 42 -5.83 2.84 9.85
CA SER A 42 -6.12 3.75 10.96
C SER A 42 -6.93 4.96 10.48
N PRO A 43 -7.93 5.43 11.24
CA PRO A 43 -8.61 6.68 10.95
C PRO A 43 -7.70 7.91 11.17
N ASN A 44 -6.54 7.74 11.81
CA ASN A 44 -5.67 8.83 12.23
C ASN A 44 -4.50 9.10 11.25
N CYS A 45 -4.30 8.23 10.27
CA CYS A 45 -3.20 8.35 9.31
C CYS A 45 -3.39 7.47 8.08
N ASP A 46 -2.58 7.72 7.03
CA ASP A 46 -2.55 6.94 5.79
C ASP A 46 -1.29 6.06 5.70
N ALA A 47 -0.75 5.63 6.84
CA ALA A 47 0.39 4.70 6.84
C ALA A 47 0.02 3.36 6.18
N ASN A 48 0.95 2.82 5.40
CA ASN A 48 0.77 1.53 4.74
C ASN A 48 1.28 0.41 5.66
N VAL A 49 0.37 -0.16 6.45
CA VAL A 49 0.63 -1.28 7.35
C VAL A 49 -0.08 -2.51 6.82
N LYS A 50 0.69 -3.49 6.39
CA LYS A 50 0.14 -4.73 5.82
C LYS A 50 0.84 -5.96 6.35
N ILE A 51 0.12 -7.06 6.35
CA ILE A 51 0.61 -8.39 6.70
C ILE A 51 0.44 -9.30 5.48
N ARG A 52 1.50 -10.03 5.14
CA ARG A 52 1.50 -11.06 4.12
C ARG A 52 2.50 -12.15 4.51
N ASP A 53 2.12 -13.42 4.34
CA ASP A 53 2.98 -14.57 4.62
C ASP A 53 3.57 -14.52 6.06
N GLN A 54 2.75 -14.18 7.05
CA GLN A 54 3.16 -14.02 8.45
C GLN A 54 4.23 -12.93 8.67
N LEU A 55 4.38 -12.01 7.74
CA LEU A 55 5.28 -10.87 7.83
C LEU A 55 4.48 -9.57 7.84
N MET A 56 4.69 -8.75 8.86
CA MET A 56 4.23 -7.36 8.86
C MET A 56 5.23 -6.49 8.12
N ASP A 57 4.73 -5.68 7.19
CA ASP A 57 5.51 -4.75 6.38
C ASP A 57 4.89 -3.35 6.52
N ILE A 58 5.68 -2.40 7.01
CA ILE A 58 5.26 -1.02 7.25
C ILE A 58 6.04 -0.09 6.36
N LYS A 59 5.30 0.75 5.61
CA LYS A 59 5.85 1.91 4.91
C LYS A 59 5.17 3.18 5.42
N ALA A 60 5.96 4.22 5.63
CA ALA A 60 5.48 5.56 5.96
C ALA A 60 5.68 6.50 4.77
N LEU A 61 4.72 7.39 4.58
CA LEU A 61 4.85 8.49 3.63
C LEU A 61 5.93 9.44 4.15
N GLU A 62 6.96 9.66 3.37
CA GLU A 62 8.09 10.53 3.73
C GLU A 62 7.84 11.95 3.24
N GLN A 63 7.42 12.09 2.00
CA GLN A 63 7.08 13.40 1.42
C GLN A 63 6.15 13.25 0.21
N VAL A 64 5.56 14.37 -0.16
CA VAL A 64 4.79 14.56 -1.40
C VAL A 64 5.42 15.70 -2.16
N ASN A 65 5.74 15.53 -3.44
CA ASN A 65 6.31 16.57 -4.26
C ASN A 65 5.22 17.53 -4.82
N PRO A 66 5.60 18.65 -5.46
CA PRO A 66 4.62 19.59 -6.04
C PRO A 66 3.69 18.98 -7.10
N ASP A 67 4.11 17.90 -7.76
CA ASP A 67 3.31 17.17 -8.77
C ASP A 67 2.38 16.12 -8.14
N GLY A 68 2.36 16.01 -6.80
CA GLY A 68 1.51 15.09 -6.06
C GLY A 68 2.03 13.65 -6.00
N LEU A 69 3.27 13.38 -6.43
CA LEU A 69 3.89 12.06 -6.23
C LEU A 69 4.22 11.85 -4.76
N GLU A 70 4.00 10.63 -4.30
CA GLU A 70 4.28 10.22 -2.93
C GLU A 70 5.58 9.41 -2.85
N GLN A 71 6.46 9.77 -1.91
CA GLN A 71 7.67 9.00 -1.62
C GLN A 71 7.48 8.18 -0.35
N TRP A 72 7.66 6.88 -0.48
CA TRP A 72 7.42 5.92 0.59
C TRP A 72 8.71 5.30 1.09
N ARG A 73 8.92 5.35 2.40
CA ARG A 73 10.07 4.77 3.08
C ARG A 73 9.66 3.51 3.87
N PRO A 74 10.36 2.37 3.69
CA PRO A 74 10.22 1.24 4.59
C PRO A 74 10.58 1.62 6.02
N VAL A 75 9.72 1.26 6.98
CA VAL A 75 9.89 1.53 8.42
C VAL A 75 10.25 0.27 9.16
N MET A 76 9.52 -0.81 8.91
CA MET A 76 9.66 -2.06 9.62
C MET A 76 9.25 -3.24 8.74
N LYS A 77 9.92 -4.37 8.96
CA LYS A 77 9.50 -5.68 8.45
C LYS A 77 9.74 -6.71 9.55
N GLY A 78 8.67 -7.21 10.15
CA GLY A 78 8.72 -8.12 11.29
C GLY A 78 7.96 -9.42 11.04
N LYS A 79 8.48 -10.53 11.59
CA LYS A 79 7.84 -11.85 11.55
C LYS A 79 7.10 -12.10 12.87
N PHE A 80 5.86 -12.60 12.78
CA PHE A 80 5.09 -12.97 13.97
C PHE A 80 5.64 -14.22 14.69
N PRO A 81 5.56 -14.22 16.07
CA PRO A 81 5.08 -13.16 16.93
C PRO A 81 6.01 -11.93 16.92
N LEU A 82 5.45 -10.72 17.03
CA LEU A 82 6.23 -9.48 17.05
C LEU A 82 6.67 -9.15 18.48
N PRO A 83 7.94 -8.78 18.72
CA PRO A 83 8.37 -8.28 20.02
C PRO A 83 7.72 -6.93 20.37
N ALA A 84 7.64 -6.62 21.65
CA ALA A 84 7.01 -5.40 22.18
C ALA A 84 7.50 -4.10 21.50
N ALA A 85 8.80 -4.00 21.23
CA ALA A 85 9.39 -2.83 20.57
C ALA A 85 8.87 -2.62 19.13
N GLU A 86 8.66 -3.71 18.38
CA GLU A 86 8.07 -3.65 17.04
C GLU A 86 6.60 -3.27 17.08
N VAL A 87 5.84 -3.79 18.07
CA VAL A 87 4.43 -3.42 18.27
C VAL A 87 4.29 -1.96 18.70
N ALA A 88 5.21 -1.44 19.51
CA ALA A 88 5.26 -0.01 19.80
C ALA A 88 5.45 0.84 18.52
N THR A 89 6.28 0.37 17.59
CA THR A 89 6.43 1.00 16.27
C THR A 89 5.13 0.94 15.47
N VAL A 90 4.42 -0.20 15.46
CA VAL A 90 3.09 -0.34 14.81
C VAL A 90 2.11 0.69 15.36
N CYS A 91 1.99 0.79 16.70
CA CYS A 91 1.08 1.75 17.36
C CYS A 91 1.44 3.20 17.02
N ALA A 92 2.73 3.54 17.04
CA ALA A 92 3.20 4.88 16.71
C ALA A 92 2.89 5.25 15.26
N VAL A 93 3.14 4.34 14.32
CA VAL A 93 2.86 4.57 12.89
C VAL A 93 1.35 4.68 12.61
N LEU A 94 0.52 3.86 13.26
CA LEU A 94 -0.93 3.92 13.16
C LEU A 94 -1.54 5.10 13.95
N ARG A 95 -0.74 5.81 14.75
CA ARG A 95 -1.17 6.91 15.64
C ARG A 95 -2.28 6.49 16.60
N VAL A 96 -2.09 5.34 17.23
CA VAL A 96 -3.03 4.78 18.21
C VAL A 96 -2.36 4.56 19.56
N ALA A 97 -3.18 4.45 20.62
CA ALA A 97 -2.68 4.14 21.95
C ALA A 97 -1.98 2.77 22.00
N PRO A 98 -0.95 2.60 22.85
CA PRO A 98 -0.29 1.31 23.03
C PRO A 98 -1.27 0.17 23.33
N LEU A 99 -0.91 -1.04 22.91
CA LEU A 99 -1.64 -2.26 23.26
C LEU A 99 -1.35 -2.67 24.70
N SER A 100 -2.11 -3.64 25.24
CA SER A 100 -1.89 -4.19 26.56
C SER A 100 -0.48 -4.80 26.66
N PRO A 101 0.29 -4.50 27.74
CA PRO A 101 1.70 -4.90 27.83
C PRO A 101 1.93 -6.42 27.72
N ARG A 102 2.84 -6.83 26.84
CA ARG A 102 3.33 -8.20 26.63
C ARG A 102 4.76 -8.14 26.10
N ASP A 103 5.51 -9.23 26.24
CA ASP A 103 6.84 -9.35 25.64
C ASP A 103 6.77 -9.58 24.12
N GLU A 104 5.78 -10.36 23.68
CA GLU A 104 5.51 -10.69 22.29
C GLU A 104 4.01 -10.66 21.99
N TYR A 105 3.65 -10.44 20.72
CA TYR A 105 2.27 -10.34 20.26
C TYR A 105 2.04 -11.20 19.03
N THR A 106 1.00 -12.02 19.06
CA THR A 106 0.52 -12.70 17.85
C THR A 106 -0.27 -11.74 16.96
N LEU A 107 -0.49 -12.13 15.70
CA LEU A 107 -1.32 -11.36 14.79
C LEU A 107 -2.73 -11.15 15.33
N GLU A 108 -3.35 -12.20 15.87
CA GLU A 108 -4.70 -12.17 16.41
C GLU A 108 -4.82 -11.19 17.59
N GLN A 109 -3.82 -11.14 18.46
CA GLN A 109 -3.78 -10.20 19.58
C GLN A 109 -3.71 -8.75 19.09
N ILE A 110 -2.85 -8.47 18.10
CA ILE A 110 -2.75 -7.13 17.52
C ILE A 110 -4.07 -6.74 16.85
N GLN A 111 -4.67 -7.63 16.06
CA GLN A 111 -5.95 -7.36 15.39
C GLN A 111 -7.07 -7.09 16.41
N ALA A 112 -7.25 -7.95 17.38
CA ALA A 112 -8.30 -7.82 18.39
C ALA A 112 -8.21 -6.52 19.19
N GLU A 113 -7.00 -6.16 19.64
CA GLU A 113 -6.80 -4.95 20.43
C GLU A 113 -6.81 -3.67 19.58
N SER A 114 -6.27 -3.70 18.34
CA SER A 114 -6.27 -2.55 17.43
C SER A 114 -7.68 -2.22 16.94
N ALA A 115 -8.55 -3.22 16.76
CA ALA A 115 -9.95 -3.05 16.35
C ALA A 115 -10.85 -2.50 17.47
N HIS A 116 -10.35 -2.38 18.72
CA HIS A 116 -11.13 -1.81 19.82
C HIS A 116 -11.64 -0.39 19.46
N PRO A 117 -12.90 -0.03 19.77
CA PRO A 117 -13.49 1.26 19.38
C PRO A 117 -12.65 2.48 19.77
N SER A 118 -11.90 2.42 20.85
CA SER A 118 -11.02 3.52 21.29
C SER A 118 -9.81 3.75 20.36
N ARG A 119 -9.47 2.81 19.50
CA ARG A 119 -8.38 2.89 18.52
C ARG A 119 -8.87 3.02 17.10
N GLY A 120 -10.00 2.38 16.78
CA GLY A 120 -10.69 2.50 15.49
C GLY A 120 -9.93 1.91 14.30
N VAL A 121 -8.90 1.09 14.53
CA VAL A 121 -8.16 0.48 13.42
C VAL A 121 -9.01 -0.61 12.77
N ARG A 122 -9.18 -0.52 11.46
CA ARG A 122 -9.89 -1.52 10.66
C ARG A 122 -8.89 -2.50 10.04
N ALA A 123 -9.08 -3.79 10.32
CA ALA A 123 -8.40 -4.86 9.59
C ALA A 123 -9.19 -5.16 8.31
N VAL A 124 -8.52 -5.11 7.16
CA VAL A 124 -9.13 -5.29 5.83
C VAL A 124 -8.41 -6.42 5.11
N SER A 125 -9.14 -7.47 4.76
CA SER A 125 -8.62 -8.58 3.96
C SER A 125 -8.60 -8.20 2.48
N VAL A 126 -7.46 -8.38 1.83
CA VAL A 126 -7.30 -8.03 0.41
C VAL A 126 -6.69 -9.20 -0.35
N HIS A 127 -7.47 -9.80 -1.23
CA HIS A 127 -6.97 -10.72 -2.24
C HIS A 127 -6.51 -9.94 -3.46
N LYS A 128 -5.33 -10.25 -4.00
CA LYS A 128 -4.73 -9.55 -5.14
C LYS A 128 -4.25 -10.50 -6.21
N ARG A 129 -4.52 -10.14 -7.46
CA ARG A 129 -3.86 -10.68 -8.64
C ARG A 129 -3.11 -9.56 -9.35
N ARG A 130 -1.81 -9.54 -9.18
CA ARG A 130 -0.90 -8.49 -9.66
C ARG A 130 -0.17 -8.93 -10.92
N GLN A 131 -0.29 -8.16 -11.99
CA GLN A 131 0.54 -8.26 -13.19
C GLN A 131 1.59 -7.14 -13.17
N ARG A 132 2.85 -7.52 -13.28
CA ARG A 132 3.97 -6.56 -13.34
C ARG A 132 4.34 -6.23 -14.77
N TYR A 133 4.87 -5.01 -14.95
CA TYR A 133 5.35 -4.46 -16.23
C TYR A 133 6.57 -3.57 -15.98
N THR A 134 7.25 -3.21 -17.08
CA THR A 134 8.25 -2.15 -17.10
C THR A 134 7.79 -1.08 -18.09
N VAL A 135 7.78 0.18 -17.68
CA VAL A 135 7.47 1.36 -18.51
C VAL A 135 8.67 2.27 -18.46
N GLY A 136 9.43 2.36 -19.57
CA GLY A 136 10.75 2.98 -19.54
C GLY A 136 11.64 2.30 -18.50
N GLU A 137 12.11 3.07 -17.51
CA GLU A 137 12.91 2.55 -16.39
C GLU A 137 12.03 2.21 -15.17
N CYS A 138 10.74 2.58 -15.18
CA CYS A 138 9.85 2.40 -14.05
C CYS A 138 9.36 0.96 -13.89
N LEU A 139 9.26 0.53 -12.64
CA LEU A 139 8.42 -0.61 -12.31
C LEU A 139 6.96 -0.18 -12.35
N ALA A 140 6.14 -0.96 -13.03
CA ALA A 140 4.70 -0.72 -13.12
C ALA A 140 3.92 -1.99 -12.78
N GLU A 141 2.70 -1.82 -12.30
CA GLU A 141 1.80 -2.93 -12.02
C GLU A 141 0.35 -2.58 -12.32
N MET A 142 -0.38 -3.56 -12.82
CA MET A 142 -1.83 -3.60 -12.80
C MET A 142 -2.27 -4.68 -11.84
N THR A 143 -3.18 -4.35 -10.94
CA THR A 143 -3.65 -5.29 -9.92
C THR A 143 -5.17 -5.32 -9.92
N GLU A 144 -5.72 -6.50 -10.07
CA GLU A 144 -7.10 -6.80 -9.71
C GLU A 144 -7.12 -7.16 -8.23
N LEU A 145 -8.06 -6.60 -7.47
CA LEU A 145 -8.14 -6.87 -6.04
C LEU A 145 -9.58 -6.94 -5.56
N ILE A 146 -9.76 -7.69 -4.48
CA ILE A 146 -11.02 -7.77 -3.72
C ILE A 146 -10.68 -7.42 -2.27
N ALA A 147 -11.23 -6.32 -1.76
CA ALA A 147 -11.03 -5.88 -0.38
C ALA A 147 -12.33 -6.05 0.41
N ASP A 148 -12.35 -6.91 1.44
CA ASP A 148 -13.56 -7.24 2.22
C ASP A 148 -14.80 -7.51 1.33
N GLY A 149 -14.61 -8.20 0.20
CA GLY A 149 -15.67 -8.52 -0.76
C GLY A 149 -15.93 -7.46 -1.83
N HIS A 150 -15.29 -6.30 -1.78
CA HIS A 150 -15.47 -5.21 -2.76
C HIS A 150 -14.40 -5.29 -3.85
N PRO A 151 -14.76 -5.62 -5.10
CA PRO A 151 -13.80 -5.70 -6.20
C PRO A 151 -13.42 -4.31 -6.70
N THR A 152 -12.14 -4.13 -7.04
CA THR A 152 -11.62 -2.97 -7.77
C THR A 152 -10.32 -3.32 -8.47
N ARG A 153 -9.76 -2.35 -9.17
CA ARG A 153 -8.44 -2.45 -9.82
C ARG A 153 -7.59 -1.27 -9.40
N THR A 154 -6.27 -1.46 -9.46
CA THR A 154 -5.32 -0.36 -9.28
C THR A 154 -4.18 -0.48 -10.28
N VAL A 155 -3.66 0.67 -10.69
CA VAL A 155 -2.41 0.81 -11.46
C VAL A 155 -1.42 1.58 -10.61
N ALA A 156 -0.16 1.15 -10.59
CA ALA A 156 0.92 1.91 -9.99
C ALA A 156 2.15 1.95 -10.89
N ILE A 157 2.92 3.03 -10.76
CA ILE A 157 4.21 3.25 -11.41
C ILE A 157 5.15 3.78 -10.33
N GLU A 158 6.32 3.15 -10.17
CA GLU A 158 7.29 3.54 -9.15
C GLU A 158 8.72 3.55 -9.69
N PHE A 159 9.51 4.54 -9.25
CA PHE A 159 10.95 4.64 -9.52
C PHE A 159 11.62 5.57 -8.50
N GLU A 160 12.95 5.63 -8.52
CA GLU A 160 13.74 6.47 -7.62
C GLU A 160 13.71 7.95 -8.02
N ASP A 161 13.51 8.26 -9.29
CA ASP A 161 13.42 9.61 -9.85
C ASP A 161 11.96 9.99 -10.16
N ALA A 162 11.49 11.09 -9.55
CA ALA A 162 10.12 11.59 -9.71
C ALA A 162 9.80 12.01 -11.16
N ALA A 163 10.76 12.61 -11.87
CA ALA A 163 10.53 13.07 -13.24
C ALA A 163 10.33 11.89 -14.19
N ILE A 164 11.06 10.79 -13.98
CA ILE A 164 10.91 9.55 -14.76
C ILE A 164 9.54 8.92 -14.49
N VAL A 165 9.07 8.92 -13.21
CA VAL A 165 7.71 8.44 -12.88
C VAL A 165 6.64 9.27 -13.59
N LEU A 166 6.76 10.61 -13.57
CA LEU A 166 5.80 11.49 -14.25
C LEU A 166 5.77 11.27 -15.77
N ALA A 167 6.93 11.11 -16.37
CA ALA A 167 7.03 10.81 -17.81
C ALA A 167 6.31 9.48 -18.14
N ALA A 168 6.53 8.43 -17.36
CA ALA A 168 5.87 7.14 -17.54
C ALA A 168 4.35 7.23 -17.30
N VAL A 169 3.89 8.00 -16.32
CA VAL A 169 2.45 8.27 -16.08
C VAL A 169 1.81 8.94 -17.30
N GLN A 170 2.47 9.93 -17.91
CA GLN A 170 1.99 10.61 -19.11
C GLN A 170 2.02 9.68 -20.33
N GLU A 171 3.10 8.94 -20.53
CA GLU A 171 3.24 7.95 -21.60
C GLU A 171 2.10 6.92 -21.57
N MET A 172 1.74 6.45 -20.37
CA MET A 172 0.66 5.49 -20.18
C MET A 172 -0.75 6.09 -20.24
N GLY A 173 -0.87 7.42 -20.39
CA GLY A 173 -2.17 8.11 -20.47
C GLY A 173 -2.89 8.18 -19.14
N LEU A 174 -2.15 8.12 -18.04
CA LEU A 174 -2.69 8.10 -16.67
C LEU A 174 -2.81 9.48 -16.04
N GLY A 175 -2.21 10.52 -16.62
CA GLY A 175 -2.12 11.87 -16.02
C GLY A 175 -3.46 12.57 -15.71
N ARG A 176 -4.59 12.04 -16.21
CA ARG A 176 -5.94 12.53 -15.89
C ARG A 176 -6.53 11.94 -14.60
N PHE A 177 -5.91 10.92 -14.06
CA PHE A 177 -6.38 10.26 -12.84
C PHE A 177 -5.67 10.85 -11.62
N GLU A 178 -6.38 10.88 -10.49
CA GLU A 178 -5.81 11.31 -9.21
C GLU A 178 -4.79 10.29 -8.70
N ASN A 179 -3.65 10.77 -8.16
CA ASN A 179 -2.73 9.94 -7.41
C ASN A 179 -3.33 9.63 -6.02
N VAL A 180 -3.56 8.35 -5.75
CA VAL A 180 -4.18 7.87 -4.51
C VAL A 180 -3.36 6.71 -3.94
N SER A 181 -2.78 6.89 -2.76
CA SER A 181 -2.04 5.83 -2.08
C SER A 181 -2.91 4.61 -1.75
N TYR A 182 -2.25 3.47 -1.53
CA TYR A 182 -2.96 2.22 -1.26
C TYR A 182 -3.89 2.32 -0.04
N PRO A 183 -3.45 2.86 1.13
CA PRO A 183 -4.34 3.02 2.28
C PRO A 183 -5.54 3.93 1.99
N ARG A 184 -5.32 5.08 1.33
CA ARG A 184 -6.42 5.99 0.95
C ARG A 184 -7.39 5.36 -0.03
N GLY A 185 -6.88 4.61 -1.02
CA GLY A 185 -7.71 3.89 -1.98
C GLY A 185 -8.60 2.84 -1.32
N LEU A 186 -8.07 2.06 -0.37
CA LEU A 186 -8.85 1.09 0.40
C LEU A 186 -9.88 1.78 1.29
N LYS A 187 -9.53 2.87 1.97
CA LYS A 187 -10.48 3.63 2.78
C LYS A 187 -11.64 4.15 1.95
N ARG A 188 -11.36 4.76 0.78
CA ARG A 188 -12.40 5.24 -0.15
C ARG A 188 -13.30 4.11 -0.65
N LEU A 189 -12.72 2.96 -1.01
CA LEU A 189 -13.47 1.79 -1.50
C LEU A 189 -14.45 1.24 -0.46
N LEU A 190 -14.10 1.33 0.82
CA LEU A 190 -14.85 0.75 1.94
C LEU A 190 -15.62 1.81 2.77
N ASP A 191 -15.72 3.04 2.29
CA ASP A 191 -16.36 4.17 2.99
C ASP A 191 -15.83 4.37 4.42
N LEU A 192 -14.52 4.15 4.62
CA LEU A 192 -13.88 4.36 5.91
C LEU A 192 -13.42 5.82 6.06
N PRO A 193 -13.37 6.35 7.30
CA PRO A 193 -12.86 7.70 7.55
C PRO A 193 -11.40 7.86 7.08
N ALA A 194 -11.13 9.02 6.47
CA ALA A 194 -9.80 9.40 5.98
C ALA A 194 -8.93 9.96 7.10
#